data_547155b6d996a6deef5558b39af84cc1
#
_entry.id   547155b6d996a6deef5558b39af84cc1
#
_cell.length_a   1.000
_cell.length_b   1.000
_cell.length_c   1.000
_cell.angle_alpha   90.00
_cell.angle_beta   90.00
_cell.angle_gamma   90.00
#
_symmetry.space_group_name_H-M   'P 1'
#
loop_
_entity.id
_entity.type
_entity.pdbx_description
1 polymer ?
#
loop_
_entity_poly.entity_id
_entity_poly.type
_entity_poly.pdbx_seq_one_letter_code
_entity_poly.pdbx_strand_id
1 'polypeptide(L)'
;MNKLLATLMRLRVLVLLTVLLAALFTGITLFRAHASSCAEWNHCPITQRYGQNEEHGVDLWTQGLPVQALQSGTITFSHEECWDGECVMDITWKLDYPSHAGGSPYMYVQIRTSSVYVGEHVAAGATLGYSGSFIEVGLTPDWAYGVSNWRWGVDILNVYPWL
;
A
#
# COMPACT_ATOMS: atom_id res chain seq x y z
N MET A 1 -28.52 57.98 -2.11
CA MET A 1 -27.11 57.53 -2.30
C MET A 1 -26.72 56.29 -1.48
N ASN A 2 -27.16 56.16 -0.23
CA ASN A 2 -26.73 55.03 0.65
C ASN A 2 -27.26 53.62 0.29
N LYS A 3 -28.46 53.52 -0.32
CA LYS A 3 -29.03 52.19 -0.67
C LYS A 3 -28.29 51.50 -1.84
N LEU A 4 -27.85 52.29 -2.83
CA LEU A 4 -27.12 51.80 -4.00
C LEU A 4 -25.72 51.24 -3.59
N LEU A 5 -25.04 51.95 -2.68
CA LEU A 5 -23.72 51.55 -2.16
C LEU A 5 -23.81 50.25 -1.36
N ALA A 6 -24.85 50.10 -0.52
CA ALA A 6 -25.09 48.89 0.25
C ALA A 6 -25.41 47.67 -0.64
N THR A 7 -26.12 47.85 -1.74
CA THR A 7 -26.44 46.81 -2.70
C THR A 7 -25.19 46.35 -3.47
N LEU A 8 -24.36 47.29 -3.91
CA LEU A 8 -23.06 46.99 -4.56
C LEU A 8 -22.10 46.27 -3.65
N MET A 9 -22.03 46.61 -2.35
CA MET A 9 -21.20 45.94 -1.38
C MET A 9 -21.66 44.48 -1.14
N ARG A 10 -22.96 44.25 -1.02
CA ARG A 10 -23.54 42.89 -0.88
C ARG A 10 -23.25 42.01 -2.10
N LEU A 11 -23.38 42.59 -3.31
CA LEU A 11 -23.08 41.84 -4.55
C LEU A 11 -21.61 41.45 -4.64
N ARG A 12 -20.69 42.34 -4.26
CA ARG A 12 -19.24 42.02 -4.22
C ARG A 12 -18.90 40.91 -3.23
N VAL A 13 -19.52 40.92 -2.05
CA VAL A 13 -19.31 39.86 -1.04
C VAL A 13 -19.85 38.50 -1.54
N LEU A 14 -21.02 38.52 -2.21
CA LEU A 14 -21.62 37.30 -2.75
C LEU A 14 -20.74 36.70 -3.85
N VAL A 15 -20.21 37.51 -4.76
CA VAL A 15 -19.29 37.05 -5.84
C VAL A 15 -17.99 36.51 -5.27
N LEU A 16 -17.41 37.15 -4.25
CA LEU A 16 -16.19 36.64 -3.59
C LEU A 16 -16.43 35.30 -2.89
N LEU A 17 -17.57 35.14 -2.22
CA LEU A 17 -17.95 33.89 -1.57
C LEU A 17 -18.16 32.74 -2.56
N THR A 18 -18.81 33.01 -3.71
CA THR A 18 -19.00 32.00 -4.76
C THR A 18 -17.68 31.58 -5.41
N VAL A 19 -16.77 32.53 -5.66
CA VAL A 19 -15.44 32.22 -6.20
C VAL A 19 -14.61 31.41 -5.20
N LEU A 20 -14.67 31.76 -3.90
CA LEU A 20 -13.96 31.02 -2.84
C LEU A 20 -14.49 29.58 -2.68
N LEU A 21 -15.82 29.43 -2.71
CA LEU A 21 -16.48 28.12 -2.67
C LEU A 21 -16.10 27.27 -3.91
N ALA A 22 -16.13 27.89 -5.11
CA ALA A 22 -15.71 27.18 -6.33
C ALA A 22 -14.23 26.75 -6.28
N ALA A 23 -13.33 27.60 -5.76
CA ALA A 23 -11.92 27.28 -5.58
C ALA A 23 -11.70 26.15 -4.56
N LEU A 24 -12.47 26.14 -3.46
CA LEU A 24 -12.46 25.07 -2.48
C LEU A 24 -12.96 23.74 -3.06
N PHE A 25 -14.05 23.76 -3.83
CA PHE A 25 -14.58 22.56 -4.48
C PHE A 25 -13.64 22.03 -5.57
N THR A 26 -13.05 22.88 -6.40
CA THR A 26 -12.05 22.46 -7.40
C THR A 26 -10.76 21.97 -6.75
N GLY A 27 -10.32 22.58 -5.65
CA GLY A 27 -9.17 22.09 -4.86
C GLY A 27 -9.41 20.68 -4.29
N ILE A 28 -10.60 20.43 -3.73
CA ILE A 28 -10.96 19.10 -3.17
C ILE A 28 -11.08 18.06 -4.28
N THR A 29 -11.60 18.40 -5.46
CA THR A 29 -11.69 17.46 -6.59
C THR A 29 -10.33 17.18 -7.21
N LEU A 30 -9.42 18.14 -7.27
CA LEU A 30 -8.04 17.94 -7.75
C LEU A 30 -7.22 17.08 -6.78
N PHE A 31 -7.41 17.21 -5.47
CA PHE A 31 -6.75 16.33 -4.49
C PHE A 31 -7.25 14.87 -4.56
N ARG A 32 -8.52 14.64 -4.91
CA ARG A 32 -9.06 13.30 -5.15
C ARG A 32 -8.65 12.68 -6.49
N ALA A 33 -8.29 13.49 -7.48
CA ALA A 33 -7.92 13.02 -8.82
C ALA A 33 -6.47 12.47 -8.91
N HIS A 34 -5.66 12.54 -7.84
CA HIS A 34 -4.30 12.00 -7.80
C HIS A 34 -4.17 10.65 -7.08
N ALA A 35 -5.27 10.07 -6.64
CA ALA A 35 -5.27 8.65 -6.34
C ALA A 35 -5.38 7.91 -7.68
N SER A 36 -4.25 7.68 -8.35
CA SER A 36 -4.21 6.75 -9.48
C SER A 36 -4.65 5.39 -8.95
N SER A 37 -5.92 5.02 -9.22
CA SER A 37 -6.43 3.70 -8.91
C SER A 37 -5.71 2.72 -9.82
N CYS A 38 -4.70 2.04 -9.30
CA CYS A 38 -4.11 0.91 -9.97
C CYS A 38 -5.17 -0.21 -10.05
N ALA A 39 -5.19 -0.93 -11.16
CA ALA A 39 -6.12 -2.04 -11.37
C ALA A 39 -5.69 -3.30 -10.60
N GLU A 40 -4.38 -3.46 -10.40
CA GLU A 40 -3.74 -4.58 -9.72
C GLU A 40 -2.72 -4.03 -8.72
N TRP A 41 -2.61 -4.68 -7.56
CA TRP A 41 -1.77 -4.20 -6.46
C TRP A 41 -0.30 -4.04 -6.86
N ASN A 42 0.23 -4.95 -7.66
CA ASN A 42 1.62 -4.99 -8.12
C ASN A 42 1.96 -3.98 -9.22
N HIS A 43 0.98 -3.20 -9.68
CA HIS A 43 1.16 -2.08 -10.60
C HIS A 43 0.82 -0.74 -9.95
N CYS A 44 0.72 -0.72 -8.63
CA CYS A 44 0.44 0.48 -7.86
C CYS A 44 1.70 1.36 -7.71
N PRO A 45 1.54 2.68 -7.50
CA PRO A 45 2.68 3.55 -7.29
C PRO A 45 3.51 3.15 -6.07
N ILE A 46 4.82 3.06 -6.25
CA ILE A 46 5.78 2.86 -5.16
C ILE A 46 5.89 4.15 -4.36
N THR A 47 5.70 4.06 -3.05
CA THR A 47 5.84 5.17 -2.11
C THR A 47 7.15 5.13 -1.34
N GLN A 48 7.64 3.94 -1.02
CA GLN A 48 8.92 3.72 -0.36
C GLN A 48 9.68 2.56 -1.02
N ARG A 49 11.01 2.66 -1.10
CA ARG A 49 11.87 1.65 -1.72
C ARG A 49 12.70 0.96 -0.65
N TYR A 50 13.09 -0.29 -0.93
CA TYR A 50 14.05 -1.06 -0.15
C TYR A 50 15.25 -0.20 0.26
N GLY A 51 15.58 -0.20 1.56
CA GLY A 51 16.65 0.59 2.17
C GLY A 51 16.34 2.07 2.38
N GLN A 52 15.22 2.59 1.91
CA GLN A 52 14.77 3.94 2.20
C GLN A 52 14.13 3.98 3.59
N ASN A 53 14.62 4.83 4.51
CA ASN A 53 14.14 4.92 5.91
C ASN A 53 14.14 3.56 6.64
N GLU A 54 15.13 2.71 6.37
CA GLU A 54 15.26 1.36 6.95
C GLU A 54 14.21 0.35 6.48
N GLU A 55 13.49 0.61 5.39
CA GLU A 55 12.53 -0.32 4.80
C GLU A 55 13.19 -1.61 4.32
N HIS A 56 12.58 -2.74 4.66
CA HIS A 56 13.05 -4.07 4.26
C HIS A 56 12.40 -4.58 2.97
N GLY A 57 11.38 -3.88 2.49
CA GLY A 57 10.64 -4.18 1.28
C GLY A 57 10.40 -2.95 0.41
N VAL A 58 9.29 -2.97 -0.27
CA VAL A 58 8.78 -1.89 -1.11
C VAL A 58 7.35 -1.59 -0.71
N ASP A 59 7.07 -0.33 -0.38
CA ASP A 59 5.72 0.14 -0.13
C ASP A 59 5.04 0.53 -1.42
N LEU A 60 3.83 0.06 -1.59
CA LEU A 60 2.96 0.41 -2.71
C LEU A 60 1.67 1.05 -2.19
N TRP A 61 1.27 2.15 -2.82
CA TRP A 61 0.01 2.81 -2.53
C TRP A 61 -1.15 2.05 -3.19
N THR A 62 -1.91 1.34 -2.38
CA THR A 62 -3.04 0.50 -2.79
C THR A 62 -4.35 1.04 -2.22
N GLN A 63 -5.49 0.47 -2.57
CA GLN A 63 -6.80 0.91 -2.06
C GLN A 63 -7.78 -0.26 -2.00
N GLY A 64 -7.59 -1.18 -1.04
CA GLY A 64 -8.50 -2.31 -0.82
C GLY A 64 -8.47 -3.35 -1.95
N LEU A 65 -7.36 -3.45 -2.68
CA LEU A 65 -7.19 -4.41 -3.76
C LEU A 65 -6.92 -5.83 -3.23
N PRO A 66 -7.34 -6.88 -3.94
CA PRO A 66 -6.88 -8.23 -3.66
C PRO A 66 -5.38 -8.34 -3.88
N VAL A 67 -4.66 -8.88 -2.91
CA VAL A 67 -3.20 -9.10 -2.97
C VAL A 67 -2.94 -10.57 -3.23
N GLN A 68 -2.27 -10.86 -4.33
CA GLN A 68 -1.95 -12.22 -4.76
C GLN A 68 -0.50 -12.57 -4.45
N ALA A 69 -0.25 -13.85 -4.18
CA ALA A 69 1.10 -14.40 -4.06
C ALA A 69 1.85 -14.26 -5.40
N LEU A 70 3.03 -13.64 -5.39
CA LEU A 70 3.88 -13.53 -6.58
C LEU A 70 4.51 -14.87 -6.98
N GLN A 71 4.72 -15.76 -6.01
CA GLN A 71 5.20 -17.12 -6.20
C GLN A 71 4.44 -18.09 -5.31
N SER A 72 4.41 -19.36 -5.74
CA SER A 72 3.91 -20.48 -4.92
C SER A 72 4.80 -20.73 -3.70
N GLY A 73 4.17 -21.23 -2.64
CA GLY A 73 4.87 -21.57 -1.41
C GLY A 73 3.94 -21.91 -0.26
N THR A 74 4.51 -22.13 0.91
CA THR A 74 3.77 -22.50 2.13
C THR A 74 3.83 -21.35 3.13
N ILE A 75 2.69 -20.91 3.63
CA ILE A 75 2.59 -19.87 4.66
C ILE A 75 3.27 -20.33 5.93
N THR A 76 4.27 -19.58 6.39
CA THR A 76 5.04 -19.86 7.59
C THR A 76 4.68 -18.94 8.75
N PHE A 77 4.14 -17.77 8.45
CA PHE A 77 3.76 -16.79 9.45
C PHE A 77 2.51 -16.04 8.98
N SER A 78 1.60 -15.77 9.91
CA SER A 78 0.44 -14.91 9.72
C SER A 78 0.06 -14.33 11.07
N HIS A 79 0.26 -13.03 11.26
CA HIS A 79 0.06 -12.36 12.53
C HIS A 79 -0.53 -10.97 12.31
N GLU A 80 -1.44 -10.55 13.18
CA GLU A 80 -1.95 -9.19 13.19
C GLU A 80 -1.05 -8.30 14.08
N GLU A 81 -0.56 -7.21 13.52
CA GLU A 81 0.18 -6.18 14.23
C GLU A 81 -0.58 -4.85 14.14
N CYS A 82 -0.63 -4.12 15.26
CA CYS A 82 -1.34 -2.84 15.33
C CYS A 82 -0.43 -1.75 15.88
N TRP A 83 -0.37 -0.61 15.19
CA TRP A 83 0.30 0.61 15.66
C TRP A 83 -0.52 1.85 15.26
N ASP A 84 -0.50 2.86 16.10
CA ASP A 84 -1.17 4.15 15.88
C ASP A 84 -2.65 4.05 15.48
N GLY A 85 -3.34 2.96 15.93
CA GLY A 85 -4.76 2.73 15.64
C GLY A 85 -5.06 2.05 14.30
N GLU A 86 -4.04 1.68 13.54
CA GLU A 86 -4.16 0.85 12.35
C GLU A 86 -3.61 -0.56 12.62
N CYS A 87 -4.27 -1.56 12.05
CA CYS A 87 -3.82 -2.95 12.13
C CYS A 87 -3.54 -3.48 10.73
N VAL A 88 -2.46 -4.25 10.61
CA VAL A 88 -2.10 -4.99 9.40
C VAL A 88 -1.88 -6.46 9.72
N MET A 89 -1.95 -7.29 8.70
CA MET A 89 -1.59 -8.69 8.74
C MET A 89 -0.22 -8.88 8.10
N ASP A 90 0.74 -9.33 8.88
CA ASP A 90 2.05 -9.76 8.40
C ASP A 90 1.97 -11.21 7.95
N ILE A 91 2.16 -11.44 6.67
CA ILE A 91 2.14 -12.77 6.08
C ILE A 91 3.51 -13.08 5.51
N THR A 92 4.14 -14.17 5.94
CA THR A 92 5.37 -14.70 5.35
C THR A 92 5.14 -16.10 4.82
N TRP A 93 5.69 -16.41 3.65
CA TRP A 93 5.61 -17.75 3.09
C TRP A 93 6.97 -18.23 2.55
N LYS A 94 7.24 -19.50 2.78
CA LYS A 94 8.41 -20.20 2.23
C LYS A 94 8.16 -20.50 0.77
N LEU A 95 9.05 -20.02 -0.10
CA LEU A 95 8.94 -20.20 -1.54
C LEU A 95 9.29 -21.62 -1.98
N ASP A 96 8.54 -22.16 -2.93
CA ASP A 96 8.84 -23.45 -3.57
C ASP A 96 10.10 -23.36 -4.44
N TYR A 97 10.32 -22.19 -5.05
CA TYR A 97 11.43 -21.93 -5.98
C TYR A 97 12.23 -20.68 -5.59
N PRO A 98 13.08 -20.75 -4.55
CA PRO A 98 13.89 -19.61 -4.09
C PRO A 98 14.79 -19.02 -5.19
N SER A 99 15.21 -19.80 -6.17
CA SER A 99 16.02 -19.34 -7.32
C SER A 99 15.30 -18.28 -8.16
N HIS A 100 13.97 -18.31 -8.20
CA HIS A 100 13.14 -17.29 -8.87
C HIS A 100 12.98 -16.01 -8.05
N ALA A 101 13.47 -16.00 -6.81
CA ALA A 101 13.43 -14.88 -5.88
C ALA A 101 14.83 -14.42 -5.47
N GLY A 102 15.81 -14.45 -6.39
CA GLY A 102 17.20 -14.05 -6.10
C GLY A 102 17.89 -14.92 -5.04
N GLY A 103 17.38 -16.15 -4.80
CA GLY A 103 17.87 -17.06 -3.76
C GLY A 103 17.22 -16.85 -2.39
N SER A 104 16.34 -15.87 -2.22
CA SER A 104 15.59 -15.66 -0.96
C SER A 104 14.65 -16.83 -0.70
N PRO A 105 14.71 -17.47 0.48
CA PRO A 105 13.85 -18.61 0.80
C PRO A 105 12.42 -18.21 1.13
N TYR A 106 12.18 -16.95 1.49
CA TYR A 106 10.87 -16.45 1.90
C TYR A 106 10.52 -15.13 1.23
N MET A 107 9.24 -14.91 1.07
CA MET A 107 8.63 -13.62 0.73
C MET A 107 7.64 -13.25 1.83
N TYR A 108 7.43 -11.97 2.04
CA TYR A 108 6.45 -11.45 2.97
C TYR A 108 5.63 -10.33 2.36
N VAL A 109 4.49 -10.09 2.95
CA VAL A 109 3.62 -8.94 2.64
C VAL A 109 2.90 -8.48 3.90
N GLN A 110 2.78 -7.15 4.05
CA GLN A 110 1.90 -6.52 5.03
C GLN A 110 0.62 -6.06 4.32
N ILE A 111 -0.52 -6.56 4.76
CA ILE A 111 -1.83 -6.28 4.15
C ILE A 111 -2.89 -6.02 5.23
N ARG A 112 -4.04 -5.45 4.85
CA ARG A 112 -5.11 -5.11 5.79
C ARG A 112 -5.82 -6.33 6.38
N THR A 113 -6.10 -7.34 5.54
CA THR A 113 -6.79 -8.56 5.96
C THR A 113 -6.18 -9.78 5.31
N SER A 114 -6.06 -10.89 6.06
CA SER A 114 -5.59 -12.18 5.55
C SER A 114 -6.76 -13.08 5.18
N SER A 115 -6.59 -13.86 4.10
CA SER A 115 -7.47 -14.96 3.70
C SER A 115 -6.79 -16.33 3.85
N VAL A 116 -5.53 -16.36 4.32
CA VAL A 116 -4.70 -17.56 4.42
C VAL A 116 -4.29 -17.86 5.86
N TYR A 117 -3.85 -19.07 6.13
CA TYR A 117 -3.43 -19.53 7.45
C TYR A 117 -2.05 -20.22 7.42
N VAL A 118 -1.37 -20.26 8.54
CA VAL A 118 -0.05 -20.92 8.68
C VAL A 118 -0.16 -22.41 8.34
N GLY A 119 0.74 -22.88 7.47
CA GLY A 119 0.75 -24.24 6.93
C GLY A 119 -0.01 -24.42 5.62
N GLU A 120 -0.77 -23.43 5.18
CA GLU A 120 -1.44 -23.44 3.87
C GLU A 120 -0.41 -23.32 2.75
N HIS A 121 -0.56 -24.16 1.71
CA HIS A 121 0.20 -24.01 0.47
C HIS A 121 -0.61 -23.15 -0.52
N VAL A 122 -0.01 -22.08 -0.99
CA VAL A 122 -0.60 -21.14 -1.95
C VAL A 122 0.09 -21.25 -3.30
N ALA A 123 -0.68 -21.25 -4.36
CA ALA A 123 -0.16 -21.15 -5.73
C ALA A 123 0.20 -19.69 -6.06
N ALA A 124 1.11 -19.46 -7.01
CA ALA A 124 1.30 -18.13 -7.59
C ALA A 124 -0.04 -17.62 -8.16
N GLY A 125 -0.37 -16.37 -7.88
CA GLY A 125 -1.66 -15.75 -8.24
C GLY A 125 -2.80 -16.02 -7.25
N ALA A 126 -2.63 -16.89 -6.25
CA ALA A 126 -3.64 -17.09 -5.20
C ALA A 126 -3.77 -15.83 -4.33
N THR A 127 -5.00 -15.48 -3.96
CA THR A 127 -5.27 -14.33 -3.11
C THR A 127 -4.84 -14.62 -1.67
N LEU A 128 -3.92 -13.80 -1.14
CA LEU A 128 -3.47 -13.84 0.25
C LEU A 128 -4.41 -13.06 1.17
N GLY A 129 -5.06 -12.04 0.64
CA GLY A 129 -5.97 -11.15 1.37
C GLY A 129 -6.21 -9.86 0.61
N TYR A 130 -6.51 -8.79 1.35
CA TYR A 130 -6.82 -7.48 0.77
C TYR A 130 -5.95 -6.38 1.38
N SER A 131 -5.51 -5.46 0.54
CA SER A 131 -4.72 -4.30 0.95
C SER A 131 -5.53 -3.30 1.78
N GLY A 132 -4.81 -2.48 2.55
CA GLY A 132 -5.31 -1.22 3.08
C GLY A 132 -5.09 -0.06 2.11
N SER A 133 -4.66 1.07 2.64
CA SER A 133 -4.21 2.23 1.85
C SER A 133 -2.82 2.00 1.23
N PHE A 134 -2.03 1.15 1.82
CA PHE A 134 -0.72 0.71 1.34
C PHE A 134 -0.51 -0.78 1.64
N ILE A 135 0.51 -1.35 1.05
CA ILE A 135 1.10 -2.63 1.42
C ILE A 135 2.61 -2.49 1.39
N GLU A 136 3.31 -3.24 2.24
CA GLU A 136 4.72 -3.53 2.08
C GLU A 136 4.89 -4.94 1.53
N VAL A 137 5.81 -5.14 0.59
CA VAL A 137 6.17 -6.45 0.05
C VAL A 137 7.67 -6.58 -0.07
N GLY A 138 8.21 -7.74 0.30
CA GLY A 138 9.66 -7.94 0.29
C GLY A 138 10.10 -9.40 0.26
N LEU A 139 11.40 -9.56 0.08
CA LEU A 139 12.10 -10.83 0.13
C LEU A 139 12.96 -10.90 1.38
N THR A 140 12.97 -12.05 2.08
CA THR A 140 13.69 -12.19 3.35
C THR A 140 14.29 -13.58 3.51
N PRO A 141 15.43 -13.70 4.24
CA PRO A 141 15.92 -15.00 4.68
C PRO A 141 15.18 -15.57 5.89
N ASP A 142 14.32 -14.78 6.56
CA ASP A 142 13.67 -15.14 7.80
C ASP A 142 12.23 -15.66 7.58
N TRP A 143 11.83 -16.62 8.39
CA TRP A 143 10.57 -17.37 8.26
C TRP A 143 9.33 -16.62 8.75
N ALA A 144 9.52 -15.51 9.46
CA ALA A 144 8.46 -14.68 10.02
C ALA A 144 8.89 -13.21 10.01
N TYR A 145 7.96 -12.32 9.74
CA TYR A 145 8.17 -10.88 9.87
C TYR A 145 8.38 -10.50 11.35
N GLY A 146 9.25 -9.51 11.60
CA GLY A 146 9.47 -8.97 12.95
C GLY A 146 10.15 -9.90 13.96
N VAL A 147 10.74 -11.02 13.55
CA VAL A 147 11.54 -11.85 14.46
C VAL A 147 12.75 -11.09 14.99
N SER A 148 13.20 -11.41 16.20
CA SER A 148 14.23 -10.65 16.93
C SER A 148 15.58 -10.53 16.22
N ASN A 149 15.86 -11.38 15.25
CA ASN A 149 17.06 -11.40 14.42
C ASN A 149 16.76 -11.20 12.94
N TRP A 150 15.69 -10.49 12.62
CA TRP A 150 15.31 -10.13 11.25
C TRP A 150 16.48 -9.51 10.49
N ARG A 151 16.75 -10.04 9.33
CA ARG A 151 17.88 -9.64 8.49
C ARG A 151 17.40 -9.07 7.18
N TRP A 152 18.17 -8.13 6.67
CA TRP A 152 17.96 -7.58 5.34
C TRP A 152 17.95 -8.70 4.29
N GLY A 153 16.91 -8.72 3.46
CA GLY A 153 16.77 -9.61 2.33
C GLY A 153 17.43 -9.06 1.07
N VAL A 154 16.91 -9.48 -0.05
CA VAL A 154 17.25 -8.94 -1.37
C VAL A 154 16.24 -7.88 -1.73
N ASP A 155 16.68 -6.79 -2.37
CA ASP A 155 15.76 -5.81 -2.94
C ASP A 155 14.82 -6.50 -3.95
N ILE A 156 13.54 -6.50 -3.64
CA ILE A 156 12.52 -7.18 -4.45
C ILE A 156 12.46 -6.64 -5.88
N LEU A 157 12.77 -5.35 -6.10
CA LEU A 157 12.78 -4.75 -7.44
C LEU A 157 13.93 -5.26 -8.33
N ASN A 158 14.99 -5.83 -7.74
CA ASN A 158 16.03 -6.51 -8.50
C ASN A 158 15.56 -7.85 -9.09
N VAL A 159 14.50 -8.43 -8.52
CA VAL A 159 13.92 -9.71 -8.95
C VAL A 159 12.63 -9.49 -9.73
N TYR A 160 11.82 -8.54 -9.31
CA TYR A 160 10.53 -8.17 -9.91
C TYR A 160 10.53 -6.69 -10.31
N PRO A 161 11.27 -6.29 -11.36
CA PRO A 161 11.41 -4.89 -11.75
C PRO A 161 10.13 -4.25 -12.30
N TRP A 162 9.08 -5.05 -12.43
CA TRP A 162 7.75 -4.64 -12.89
C TRP A 162 6.75 -4.35 -11.75
N LEU A 163 7.18 -4.51 -10.49
CA LEU A 163 6.43 -4.06 -9.30
C LEU A 163 6.28 -2.55 -9.25
#